data_5e89a59cc9e8378fde66737f9d1bccae
#
_entry.id   5e89a59cc9e8378fde66737f9d1bccae
#
_cell.length_a   1.000
_cell.length_b   1.000
_cell.length_c   1.000
_cell.angle_alpha   90.00
_cell.angle_beta   90.00
_cell.angle_gamma   90.00
#
_symmetry.space_group_name_H-M   'P 1'
#
loop_
_entity.id
_entity.type
_entity.pdbx_description
1 polymer ?
#
loop_
_entity_poly.entity_id
_entity_poly.type
_entity_poly.pdbx_seq_one_letter_code
_entity_poly.pdbx_strand_id
1 'polypeptide(L)'
;SWEISETTQRRNRIMIEKIIKKAISFLGVSEPTGDDQFIKLYNELTGAGFSMSVAWCAIFVTAIARLVGAPTSLIPTFASCDAGVKWFKNKGRYEKAKYYGGTYTPKRGDVIFYSSKHTQADSTHVGYVVSVSGSTIKAIEGNKNDAVGYRNINVSDKYIIGYGRVADFAGGTTSNQMSSSETTSSTKVDSAKSFNKSLAGTYTVSTNTDPLTLRAGAGQNKTKLASMPKGSKVKCYGYYTTVSGIKWLLIAYNGQTGFASSKYLKK
;
A
#
# COMPACT_ATOMS: atom_id res chain seq x y z
N SER A 1 30.28 5.02 4.90
CA SER A 1 29.22 5.60 4.07
C SER A 1 28.51 4.45 3.35
N TRP A 2 27.22 4.23 3.64
CA TRP A 2 26.41 3.23 2.97
C TRP A 2 25.82 3.88 1.73
N GLU A 3 26.52 3.74 0.61
CA GLU A 3 25.93 4.07 -0.69
C GLU A 3 24.82 3.05 -0.96
N ILE A 4 23.58 3.50 -0.89
CA ILE A 4 22.42 2.75 -1.37
C ILE A 4 22.60 2.61 -2.87
N SER A 5 22.67 1.38 -3.41
CA SER A 5 22.88 1.16 -4.83
C SER A 5 21.82 1.88 -5.67
N GLU A 6 22.18 2.34 -6.87
CA GLU A 6 21.24 3.02 -7.82
C GLU A 6 19.97 2.19 -8.06
N THR A 7 20.09 0.87 -8.07
CA THR A 7 18.97 -0.07 -8.20
C THR A 7 18.00 0.04 -7.03
N THR A 8 18.51 0.17 -5.81
CA THR A 8 17.69 0.35 -4.60
C THR A 8 16.99 1.70 -4.59
N GLN A 9 17.69 2.76 -4.93
CA GLN A 9 17.09 4.10 -5.06
C GLN A 9 15.99 4.16 -6.12
N ARG A 10 16.18 3.46 -7.24
CA ARG A 10 15.15 3.35 -8.29
C ARG A 10 13.92 2.59 -7.81
N ARG A 11 14.08 1.48 -7.07
CA ARG A 11 12.96 0.72 -6.47
C ARG A 11 12.20 1.57 -5.46
N ASN A 12 12.90 2.35 -4.66
CA ASN A 12 12.32 3.27 -3.67
C ASN A 12 11.42 4.29 -4.36
N ARG A 13 11.92 4.96 -5.38
CA ARG A 13 11.13 5.93 -6.16
C ARG A 13 9.90 5.29 -6.79
N ILE A 14 10.01 4.08 -7.33
CA ILE A 14 8.89 3.37 -7.94
C ILE A 14 7.80 3.07 -6.89
N MET A 15 8.15 2.60 -5.70
CA MET A 15 7.18 2.29 -4.64
C MET A 15 6.49 3.57 -4.14
N ILE A 16 7.25 4.64 -3.90
CA ILE A 16 6.71 5.94 -3.51
C ILE A 16 5.71 6.47 -4.56
N GLU A 17 6.09 6.41 -5.84
CA GLU A 17 5.20 6.82 -6.91
C GLU A 17 3.92 5.99 -6.99
N LYS A 18 4.00 4.67 -6.76
CA LYS A 18 2.83 3.80 -6.69
C LYS A 18 1.90 4.20 -5.55
N ILE A 19 2.45 4.45 -4.35
CA ILE A 19 1.69 4.89 -3.17
C ILE A 19 0.96 6.20 -3.48
N ILE A 20 1.69 7.22 -3.90
CA ILE A 20 1.11 8.55 -4.11
C ILE A 20 0.12 8.57 -5.28
N LYS A 21 0.44 7.93 -6.41
CA LYS A 21 -0.51 7.82 -7.53
C LYS A 21 -1.78 7.07 -7.13
N LYS A 22 -1.65 6.02 -6.33
CA LYS A 22 -2.80 5.26 -5.84
C LYS A 22 -3.66 6.09 -4.89
N ALA A 23 -3.05 6.83 -3.96
CA ALA A 23 -3.78 7.74 -3.08
C ALA A 23 -4.52 8.82 -3.89
N ILE A 24 -3.86 9.45 -4.86
CA ILE A 24 -4.44 10.47 -5.73
C ILE A 24 -5.59 9.91 -6.59
N SER A 25 -5.54 8.64 -7.00
CA SER A 25 -6.62 8.03 -7.78
C SER A 25 -7.97 7.97 -7.03
N PHE A 26 -7.94 8.15 -5.71
CA PHE A 26 -9.14 8.21 -4.86
C PHE A 26 -9.56 9.64 -4.48
N LEU A 27 -8.89 10.66 -5.00
CA LEU A 27 -9.21 12.05 -4.69
C LEU A 27 -10.70 12.35 -4.95
N GLY A 28 -11.38 12.92 -3.95
CA GLY A 28 -12.82 13.23 -4.00
C GLY A 28 -13.72 12.05 -3.63
N VAL A 29 -13.22 10.86 -3.40
CA VAL A 29 -13.99 9.75 -2.81
C VAL A 29 -14.41 10.17 -1.40
N SER A 30 -15.70 10.09 -1.08
CA SER A 30 -16.29 10.65 0.14
C SER A 30 -17.29 9.71 0.81
N GLU A 31 -17.56 9.97 2.08
CA GLU A 31 -18.71 9.41 2.78
C GLU A 31 -20.03 9.79 2.06
N PRO A 32 -21.13 9.01 2.29
CA PRO A 32 -21.24 7.91 3.27
C PRO A 32 -20.89 6.54 2.73
N THR A 33 -20.51 6.38 1.48
CA THR A 33 -20.29 5.05 0.88
C THR A 33 -18.96 4.89 0.16
N GLY A 34 -18.30 5.99 -0.17
CA GLY A 34 -17.03 5.93 -0.90
C GLY A 34 -15.87 5.37 -0.07
N ASP A 35 -15.86 5.67 1.22
CA ASP A 35 -14.87 5.22 2.20
C ASP A 35 -15.02 3.74 2.59
N ASP A 36 -16.21 3.17 2.44
CA ASP A 36 -16.50 1.76 2.74
C ASP A 36 -15.47 0.80 2.15
N GLN A 37 -14.96 1.10 0.96
CA GLN A 37 -13.98 0.25 0.29
C GLN A 37 -12.66 0.13 1.07
N PHE A 38 -12.24 1.18 1.77
CA PHE A 38 -11.03 1.18 2.58
C PHE A 38 -11.26 0.43 3.89
N ILE A 39 -12.41 0.64 4.54
CA ILE A 39 -12.80 -0.01 5.79
C ILE A 39 -13.00 -1.51 5.56
N LYS A 40 -13.69 -1.89 4.48
CA LYS A 40 -13.89 -3.30 4.10
C LYS A 40 -12.55 -4.00 3.82
N LEU A 41 -11.65 -3.35 3.07
CA LEU A 41 -10.32 -3.89 2.82
C LEU A 41 -9.54 -4.08 4.13
N TYR A 42 -9.59 -3.09 5.03
CA TYR A 42 -8.91 -3.19 6.33
C TYR A 42 -9.46 -4.35 7.17
N ASN A 43 -10.79 -4.47 7.25
CA ASN A 43 -11.45 -5.58 7.96
C ASN A 43 -11.09 -6.94 7.37
N GLU A 44 -11.06 -7.07 6.05
CA GLU A 44 -10.65 -8.29 5.36
C GLU A 44 -9.19 -8.67 5.67
N LEU A 45 -8.30 -7.69 5.75
CA LEU A 45 -6.87 -7.91 6.02
C LEU A 45 -6.57 -8.28 7.48
N THR A 46 -7.38 -7.77 8.41
CA THR A 46 -7.06 -7.83 9.85
C THR A 46 -8.05 -8.63 10.68
N GLY A 47 -9.26 -8.85 10.18
CA GLY A 47 -10.36 -9.41 10.95
C GLY A 47 -10.96 -8.44 11.99
N ALA A 48 -10.69 -7.13 11.91
CA ALA A 48 -11.05 -6.15 12.94
C ALA A 48 -12.55 -5.95 13.12
N GLY A 49 -13.36 -6.09 12.07
CA GLY A 49 -14.81 -5.93 12.14
C GLY A 49 -15.28 -4.50 12.39
N PHE A 50 -14.52 -3.48 11.97
CA PHE A 50 -14.93 -2.09 12.10
C PHE A 50 -16.24 -1.81 11.36
N SER A 51 -17.12 -0.99 11.96
CA SER A 51 -18.30 -0.45 11.27
C SER A 51 -17.89 0.55 10.19
N MET A 52 -18.78 0.76 9.21
CA MET A 52 -18.52 1.72 8.12
C MET A 52 -18.52 3.19 8.57
N SER A 53 -18.79 3.46 9.85
CA SER A 53 -18.74 4.81 10.45
C SER A 53 -17.47 5.07 11.27
N VAL A 54 -16.48 4.18 11.24
CA VAL A 54 -15.21 4.39 11.94
C VAL A 54 -14.41 5.51 11.28
N ALA A 55 -13.63 6.26 12.07
CA ALA A 55 -12.68 7.22 11.52
C ALA A 55 -11.63 6.50 10.65
N TRP A 56 -11.52 6.87 9.38
CA TRP A 56 -10.80 6.10 8.38
C TRP A 56 -9.51 6.74 7.82
N CYS A 57 -9.00 7.80 8.44
CA CYS A 57 -7.74 8.42 7.99
C CYS A 57 -6.54 7.46 8.05
N ALA A 58 -6.37 6.74 9.15
CA ALA A 58 -5.31 5.74 9.33
C ALA A 58 -5.57 4.47 8.48
N ILE A 59 -6.83 4.07 8.38
CA ILE A 59 -7.29 2.98 7.52
C ILE A 59 -6.97 3.28 6.06
N PHE A 60 -7.18 4.52 5.59
CA PHE A 60 -6.81 4.95 4.24
C PHE A 60 -5.32 4.78 3.97
N VAL A 61 -4.45 5.25 4.88
CA VAL A 61 -2.99 5.09 4.74
C VAL A 61 -2.61 3.61 4.59
N THR A 62 -3.16 2.75 5.44
CA THR A 62 -2.96 1.29 5.36
C THR A 62 -3.49 0.73 4.04
N ALA A 63 -4.72 1.06 3.65
CA ALA A 63 -5.36 0.54 2.44
C ALA A 63 -4.57 0.88 1.19
N ILE A 64 -4.13 2.14 1.04
CA ILE A 64 -3.27 2.57 -0.08
C ILE A 64 -1.99 1.73 -0.14
N ALA A 65 -1.30 1.57 0.99
CA ALA A 65 -0.08 0.78 1.06
C ALA A 65 -0.31 -0.68 0.61
N ARG A 66 -1.38 -1.32 1.08
CA ARG A 66 -1.70 -2.72 0.72
C ARG A 66 -2.13 -2.85 -0.75
N LEU A 67 -2.89 -1.90 -1.27
CA LEU A 67 -3.33 -1.90 -2.67
C LEU A 67 -2.18 -1.83 -3.68
N VAL A 68 -1.05 -1.24 -3.31
CA VAL A 68 0.14 -1.16 -4.17
C VAL A 68 1.20 -2.21 -3.86
N GLY A 69 0.95 -3.10 -2.89
CA GLY A 69 1.87 -4.15 -2.49
C GLY A 69 3.05 -3.66 -1.63
N ALA A 70 2.93 -2.51 -0.98
CA ALA A 70 3.94 -2.07 -0.03
C ALA A 70 3.96 -3.01 1.19
N PRO A 71 5.14 -3.51 1.61
CA PRO A 71 5.23 -4.45 2.72
C PRO A 71 4.91 -3.79 4.07
N THR A 72 4.47 -4.59 5.04
CA THR A 72 4.19 -4.11 6.41
C THR A 72 5.44 -3.61 7.14
N SER A 73 6.62 -4.04 6.71
CA SER A 73 7.90 -3.51 7.18
C SER A 73 8.19 -2.09 6.70
N LEU A 74 7.54 -1.64 5.62
CA LEU A 74 7.67 -0.28 5.11
C LEU A 74 6.61 0.65 5.70
N ILE A 75 5.34 0.26 5.62
CA ILE A 75 4.19 0.97 6.19
C ILE A 75 3.36 -0.04 6.97
N PRO A 76 3.19 0.14 8.29
CA PRO A 76 2.46 -0.80 9.13
C PRO A 76 0.98 -0.89 8.75
N THR A 77 0.32 -1.92 9.24
CA THR A 77 -1.14 -2.01 9.24
C THR A 77 -1.66 -1.36 10.52
N PHE A 78 -2.36 -0.23 10.42
CA PHE A 78 -2.86 0.50 11.57
C PHE A 78 -4.19 1.21 11.26
N ALA A 79 -5.08 1.27 12.26
CA ALA A 79 -6.35 2.00 12.23
C ALA A 79 -6.38 3.17 13.23
N SER A 80 -5.40 3.22 14.15
CA SER A 80 -5.20 4.32 15.11
C SER A 80 -3.96 5.10 14.73
N CYS A 81 -4.08 6.43 14.65
CA CYS A 81 -2.95 7.31 14.34
C CYS A 81 -1.81 7.15 15.36
N ASP A 82 -2.15 7.00 16.65
CA ASP A 82 -1.16 6.77 17.71
C ASP A 82 -0.41 5.44 17.54
N ALA A 83 -1.10 4.39 17.09
CA ALA A 83 -0.46 3.11 16.79
C ALA A 83 0.55 3.27 15.65
N GLY A 84 0.22 4.07 14.64
CA GLY A 84 1.15 4.41 13.56
C GLY A 84 2.39 5.17 14.09
N VAL A 85 2.19 6.22 14.88
CA VAL A 85 3.28 6.98 15.52
C VAL A 85 4.17 6.05 16.34
N LYS A 86 3.58 5.21 17.20
CA LYS A 86 4.31 4.25 18.05
C LYS A 86 5.15 3.29 17.21
N TRP A 87 4.59 2.78 16.12
CA TRP A 87 5.31 1.87 15.24
C TRP A 87 6.54 2.55 14.61
N PHE A 88 6.39 3.76 14.05
CA PHE A 88 7.51 4.49 13.47
C PHE A 88 8.57 4.85 14.52
N LYS A 89 8.17 5.21 15.74
CA LYS A 89 9.10 5.42 16.87
C LYS A 89 9.89 4.16 17.20
N ASN A 90 9.21 3.02 17.32
CA ASN A 90 9.85 1.73 17.64
C ASN A 90 10.83 1.27 16.54
N LYS A 91 10.65 1.74 15.31
CA LYS A 91 11.56 1.44 14.19
C LYS A 91 12.68 2.49 14.02
N GLY A 92 12.77 3.48 14.89
CA GLY A 92 13.72 4.59 14.72
C GLY A 92 13.47 5.42 13.45
N ARG A 93 12.21 5.48 13.00
CA ARG A 93 11.80 6.10 11.74
C ARG A 93 10.80 7.25 11.93
N TYR A 94 10.57 7.68 13.15
CA TYR A 94 9.73 8.82 13.47
C TYR A 94 10.57 10.08 13.66
N GLU A 95 10.19 11.16 13.00
CA GLU A 95 10.81 12.48 13.10
C GLU A 95 9.81 13.47 13.67
N LYS A 96 10.23 14.26 14.66
CA LYS A 96 9.41 15.35 15.19
C LYS A 96 9.21 16.43 14.14
N ALA A 97 8.03 17.07 14.14
CA ALA A 97 7.79 18.24 13.32
C ALA A 97 8.60 19.45 13.79
N LYS A 98 8.82 20.40 12.89
CA LYS A 98 9.63 21.60 13.12
C LYS A 98 9.14 22.43 14.31
N TYR A 99 7.81 22.59 14.46
CA TYR A 99 7.22 23.30 15.61
C TYR A 99 7.65 22.69 16.95
N TYR A 100 7.86 21.40 17.01
CA TYR A 100 8.28 20.66 18.22
C TYR A 100 9.78 20.42 18.30
N GLY A 101 10.58 21.23 17.59
CA GLY A 101 12.04 21.18 17.62
C GLY A 101 12.68 20.13 16.70
N GLY A 102 11.91 19.55 15.78
CA GLY A 102 12.45 18.66 14.77
C GLY A 102 13.20 19.41 13.68
N THR A 103 14.17 18.74 13.07
CA THR A 103 15.00 19.28 11.97
C THR A 103 14.79 18.57 10.64
N TYR A 104 13.99 17.50 10.64
CA TYR A 104 13.71 16.70 9.45
C TYR A 104 12.88 17.47 8.42
N THR A 105 13.30 17.43 7.17
CA THR A 105 12.50 17.88 6.04
C THR A 105 11.75 16.69 5.43
N PRO A 106 10.41 16.66 5.50
CA PRO A 106 9.65 15.54 4.98
C PRO A 106 9.81 15.39 3.47
N LYS A 107 9.71 14.17 3.00
CA LYS A 107 9.87 13.80 1.59
C LYS A 107 8.58 13.24 1.03
N ARG A 108 8.41 13.32 -0.29
CA ARG A 108 7.30 12.67 -0.99
C ARG A 108 7.22 11.20 -0.62
N GLY A 109 6.04 10.75 -0.17
CA GLY A 109 5.75 9.39 0.27
C GLY A 109 5.88 9.16 1.77
N ASP A 110 6.44 10.08 2.53
CA ASP A 110 6.43 9.98 3.99
C ASP A 110 5.00 10.06 4.54
N VAL A 111 4.79 9.43 5.68
CA VAL A 111 3.54 9.54 6.43
C VAL A 111 3.61 10.78 7.31
N ILE A 112 2.59 11.63 7.27
CA ILE A 112 2.50 12.86 8.07
C ILE A 112 1.42 12.69 9.14
N PHE A 113 1.78 12.96 10.40
CA PHE A 113 0.89 12.84 11.56
C PHE A 113 0.55 14.21 12.12
N TYR A 114 -0.71 14.35 12.53
CA TYR A 114 -1.27 15.60 13.05
C TYR A 114 -1.93 15.40 14.41
N SER A 115 -2.05 16.50 15.16
CA SER A 115 -2.82 16.56 16.40
C SER A 115 -3.70 17.81 16.46
N SER A 116 -5.01 17.62 16.55
CA SER A 116 -5.95 18.72 16.79
C SER A 116 -5.79 19.34 18.20
N LYS A 117 -5.18 18.59 19.11
CA LYS A 117 -4.82 19.08 20.45
C LYS A 117 -3.46 19.78 20.51
N HIS A 118 -2.74 19.85 19.37
CA HIS A 118 -1.42 20.44 19.27
C HIS A 118 -0.42 19.87 20.31
N THR A 119 -0.35 18.55 20.42
CA THR A 119 0.53 17.85 21.35
C THR A 119 1.20 16.65 20.71
N GLN A 120 2.44 16.35 21.14
CA GLN A 120 3.17 15.15 20.73
C GLN A 120 2.62 13.84 21.34
N ALA A 121 1.73 13.95 22.33
CA ALA A 121 1.22 12.80 23.08
C ALA A 121 0.01 12.13 22.43
N ASP A 122 -0.63 12.78 21.45
CA ASP A 122 -1.91 12.31 20.87
C ASP A 122 -2.00 12.68 19.40
N SER A 123 -1.98 11.68 18.52
CA SER A 123 -2.16 11.87 17.08
C SER A 123 -3.61 11.65 16.70
N THR A 124 -4.22 12.66 16.09
CA THR A 124 -5.64 12.65 15.75
C THR A 124 -5.93 12.48 14.26
N HIS A 125 -4.91 12.65 13.41
CA HIS A 125 -5.09 12.55 11.96
C HIS A 125 -3.77 12.16 11.27
N VAL A 126 -3.86 11.66 10.03
CA VAL A 126 -2.71 11.15 9.29
C VAL A 126 -2.94 11.21 7.78
N GLY A 127 -1.86 11.35 7.01
CA GLY A 127 -1.88 11.29 5.55
C GLY A 127 -0.53 10.95 4.97
N TYR A 128 -0.40 11.12 3.65
CA TYR A 128 0.84 11.00 2.90
C TYR A 128 1.33 12.35 2.41
N VAL A 129 2.62 12.60 2.50
CA VAL A 129 3.27 13.77 1.89
C VAL A 129 3.32 13.57 0.37
N VAL A 130 2.68 14.47 -0.37
CA VAL A 130 2.68 14.48 -1.84
C VAL A 130 3.87 15.25 -2.38
N SER A 131 4.13 16.42 -1.82
CA SER A 131 5.26 17.27 -2.21
C SER A 131 5.59 18.28 -1.11
N VAL A 132 6.80 18.78 -1.16
CA VAL A 132 7.25 19.92 -0.34
C VAL A 132 7.81 20.96 -1.27
N SER A 133 7.33 22.21 -1.16
CA SER A 133 7.80 23.35 -1.94
C SER A 133 8.04 24.52 -0.99
N GLY A 134 9.30 24.90 -0.82
CA GLY A 134 9.68 25.87 0.20
C GLY A 134 9.24 25.42 1.59
N SER A 135 8.44 26.22 2.27
CA SER A 135 7.87 25.90 3.59
C SER A 135 6.50 25.23 3.54
N THR A 136 5.96 24.93 2.35
CA THR A 136 4.63 24.35 2.20
C THR A 136 4.69 22.87 1.90
N ILE A 137 4.01 22.06 2.71
CA ILE A 137 3.75 20.65 2.47
C ILE A 137 2.38 20.53 1.80
N LYS A 138 2.31 19.79 0.69
CA LYS A 138 1.05 19.27 0.16
C LYS A 138 0.92 17.81 0.59
N ALA A 139 -0.13 17.49 1.34
CA ALA A 139 -0.46 16.14 1.77
C ALA A 139 -1.75 15.65 1.11
N ILE A 140 -1.93 14.31 1.02
CA ILE A 140 -3.18 13.66 0.66
C ILE A 140 -3.64 12.81 1.83
N GLU A 141 -4.91 12.94 2.20
CA GLU A 141 -5.49 12.40 3.42
C GLU A 141 -6.83 11.74 3.14
N GLY A 142 -7.09 10.61 3.79
CA GLY A 142 -8.44 10.08 3.93
C GLY A 142 -9.15 10.75 5.10
N ASN A 143 -10.47 10.76 5.08
CA ASN A 143 -11.32 11.37 6.12
C ASN A 143 -10.97 12.84 6.41
N LYS A 144 -10.57 13.57 5.39
CA LYS A 144 -10.42 15.03 5.45
C LYS A 144 -11.71 15.68 5.02
N ASN A 145 -12.50 16.20 5.99
CA ASN A 145 -13.87 16.66 5.74
C ASN A 145 -14.68 15.54 5.04
N ASP A 146 -14.65 14.35 5.61
CA ASP A 146 -15.38 13.15 5.16
C ASP A 146 -15.04 12.69 3.72
N ALA A 147 -13.86 13.07 3.23
CA ALA A 147 -13.41 12.71 1.88
C ALA A 147 -11.90 12.45 1.80
N VAL A 148 -11.47 11.89 0.67
CA VAL A 148 -10.06 11.92 0.27
C VAL A 148 -9.76 13.29 -0.30
N GLY A 149 -8.86 14.03 0.35
CA GLY A 149 -8.58 15.42 -0.02
C GLY A 149 -7.13 15.82 0.17
N TYR A 150 -6.77 16.93 -0.48
CA TYR A 150 -5.48 17.57 -0.29
C TYR A 150 -5.50 18.53 0.90
N ARG A 151 -4.36 18.62 1.58
CA ARG A 151 -4.02 19.68 2.53
C ARG A 151 -2.74 20.37 2.09
N ASN A 152 -2.76 21.72 2.09
CA ASN A 152 -1.54 22.52 2.03
C ASN A 152 -1.31 23.10 3.43
N ILE A 153 -0.13 22.89 3.98
CA ILE A 153 0.20 23.27 5.37
C ILE A 153 1.66 23.70 5.47
N ASN A 154 1.94 24.67 6.31
CA ASN A 154 3.31 25.11 6.57
C ASN A 154 4.07 24.07 7.40
N VAL A 155 5.33 23.81 7.08
CA VAL A 155 6.19 22.84 7.80
C VAL A 155 6.34 23.17 9.30
N SER A 156 6.12 24.44 9.70
CA SER A 156 6.19 24.90 11.08
C SER A 156 4.84 24.96 11.77
N ASP A 157 3.77 24.46 11.13
CA ASP A 157 2.45 24.50 11.74
C ASP A 157 2.38 23.55 12.95
N LYS A 158 1.83 24.05 14.07
CA LYS A 158 1.67 23.30 15.33
C LYS A 158 0.75 22.09 15.22
N TYR A 159 -0.11 22.03 14.19
CA TYR A 159 -0.98 20.90 13.91
C TYR A 159 -0.17 19.66 13.50
N ILE A 160 0.97 19.84 12.79
CA ILE A 160 1.86 18.74 12.44
C ILE A 160 2.66 18.33 13.67
N ILE A 161 2.57 17.07 14.09
CA ILE A 161 3.34 16.55 15.23
C ILE A 161 4.60 15.79 14.79
N GLY A 162 4.62 15.24 13.58
CA GLY A 162 5.80 14.55 13.07
C GLY A 162 5.54 13.73 11.82
N TYR A 163 6.56 12.98 11.44
CA TYR A 163 6.61 12.22 10.21
C TYR A 163 7.10 10.80 10.44
N GLY A 164 6.48 9.84 9.78
CA GLY A 164 7.03 8.51 9.59
C GLY A 164 7.84 8.46 8.31
N ARG A 165 9.16 8.26 8.41
CA ARG A 165 10.01 8.16 7.22
C ARG A 165 9.71 6.89 6.43
N VAL A 166 9.26 7.05 5.21
CA VAL A 166 8.96 6.00 4.25
C VAL A 166 9.87 6.10 3.05
N ALA A 167 10.06 7.31 2.53
CA ALA A 167 10.85 7.57 1.34
C ALA A 167 12.28 7.01 1.42
N ASP A 168 12.92 7.12 2.56
CA ASP A 168 14.27 6.63 2.80
C ASP A 168 14.36 5.10 2.93
N PHE A 169 13.23 4.42 3.22
CA PHE A 169 13.16 3.00 3.54
C PHE A 169 12.39 2.16 2.52
N ALA A 170 11.83 2.77 1.49
CA ALA A 170 11.00 2.08 0.49
C ALA A 170 11.74 0.98 -0.31
N GLY A 171 13.03 0.80 -0.10
CA GLY A 171 13.85 -0.26 -0.70
C GLY A 171 14.69 -1.05 0.31
N GLY A 172 14.54 -0.79 1.61
CA GLY A 172 15.28 -1.51 2.64
C GLY A 172 14.64 -2.87 2.94
N THR A 173 15.27 -3.96 2.52
CA THR A 173 15.12 -5.26 3.13
C THR A 173 15.88 -5.27 4.44
N THR A 174 15.19 -5.39 5.56
CA THR A 174 15.83 -5.85 6.79
C THR A 174 16.30 -7.28 6.56
N SER A 175 17.61 -7.43 6.48
CA SER A 175 18.26 -8.73 6.48
C SER A 175 18.01 -9.42 7.83
N ASN A 176 17.36 -10.57 7.82
CA ASN A 176 17.70 -11.70 8.65
C ASN A 176 17.77 -12.91 7.73
N GLN A 177 19.00 -13.30 7.54
CA GLN A 177 19.57 -14.51 7.00
C GLN A 177 18.59 -15.65 6.65
N MET A 178 18.54 -16.06 5.37
CA MET A 178 19.13 -17.33 4.99
C MET A 178 19.51 -17.31 3.50
N SER A 179 20.72 -17.71 3.26
CA SER A 179 21.39 -17.90 1.99
C SER A 179 20.55 -18.71 1.00
N SER A 180 20.31 -18.15 -0.16
CA SER A 180 20.46 -18.84 -1.44
C SER A 180 20.35 -17.83 -2.57
N SER A 181 21.35 -17.81 -3.40
CA SER A 181 21.47 -17.06 -4.63
C SER A 181 20.28 -17.29 -5.55
N GLU A 182 19.57 -16.21 -5.93
CA GLU A 182 18.93 -16.17 -7.25
C GLU A 182 18.78 -14.72 -7.70
N THR A 183 19.45 -14.43 -8.78
CA THR A 183 19.35 -13.23 -9.60
C THR A 183 17.93 -13.17 -10.17
N THR A 184 17.01 -12.36 -9.61
CA THR A 184 15.71 -12.15 -10.22
C THR A 184 15.63 -10.78 -10.87
N SER A 185 15.81 -10.79 -12.17
CA SER A 185 15.27 -9.77 -13.09
C SER A 185 13.78 -9.57 -12.77
N SER A 186 13.37 -8.37 -12.35
CA SER A 186 11.96 -8.07 -12.04
C SER A 186 11.15 -8.16 -13.33
N THR A 187 10.50 -9.28 -13.56
CA THR A 187 9.60 -9.47 -14.70
C THR A 187 8.41 -8.52 -14.56
N LYS A 188 8.27 -7.58 -15.52
CA LYS A 188 7.15 -6.65 -15.57
C LYS A 188 5.85 -7.42 -15.75
N VAL A 189 4.88 -7.21 -14.87
CA VAL A 189 3.54 -7.76 -15.01
C VAL A 189 2.74 -6.90 -15.99
N ASP A 190 2.07 -7.56 -16.94
CA ASP A 190 1.19 -6.90 -17.91
C ASP A 190 0.02 -6.20 -17.19
N SER A 191 -0.53 -5.16 -17.81
CA SER A 191 -1.78 -4.56 -17.33
C SER A 191 -2.98 -5.40 -17.73
N ALA A 192 -3.95 -5.56 -16.85
CA ALA A 192 -5.23 -6.18 -17.19
C ALA A 192 -6.01 -5.29 -18.17
N LYS A 193 -6.68 -5.90 -19.14
CA LYS A 193 -7.41 -5.20 -20.20
C LYS A 193 -8.88 -4.94 -19.87
N SER A 194 -9.43 -5.63 -18.85
CA SER A 194 -10.85 -5.60 -18.51
C SER A 194 -11.06 -5.62 -17.00
N PHE A 195 -12.22 -5.12 -16.58
CA PHE A 195 -12.66 -5.12 -15.19
C PHE A 195 -14.11 -5.61 -15.10
N ASN A 196 -14.38 -6.48 -14.13
CA ASN A 196 -15.73 -6.87 -13.75
C ASN A 196 -15.78 -7.11 -12.24
N LYS A 197 -16.54 -6.28 -11.53
CA LYS A 197 -16.67 -6.31 -10.08
C LYS A 197 -17.13 -7.69 -9.56
N SER A 198 -17.95 -8.42 -10.32
CA SER A 198 -18.43 -9.75 -9.93
C SER A 198 -17.32 -10.80 -9.81
N LEU A 199 -16.18 -10.56 -10.47
CA LEU A 199 -14.99 -11.42 -10.37
C LEU A 199 -14.12 -11.09 -9.16
N ALA A 200 -14.36 -10.00 -8.46
CA ALA A 200 -13.63 -9.69 -7.23
C ALA A 200 -13.98 -10.70 -6.13
N GLY A 201 -12.97 -11.09 -5.34
CA GLY A 201 -13.16 -12.03 -4.24
C GLY A 201 -11.94 -12.90 -3.99
N THR A 202 -12.06 -13.77 -3.00
CA THR A 202 -11.05 -14.78 -2.69
C THR A 202 -11.37 -16.06 -3.45
N TYR A 203 -10.37 -16.60 -4.12
CA TYR A 203 -10.46 -17.86 -4.86
C TYR A 203 -9.54 -18.90 -4.23
N THR A 204 -9.90 -20.15 -4.43
CA THR A 204 -9.09 -21.31 -4.06
C THR A 204 -8.52 -21.95 -5.32
N VAL A 205 -7.23 -22.24 -5.34
CA VAL A 205 -6.60 -23.00 -6.43
C VAL A 205 -7.17 -24.42 -6.45
N SER A 206 -7.77 -24.79 -7.57
CA SER A 206 -8.52 -26.06 -7.77
C SER A 206 -7.98 -26.84 -8.98
N THR A 207 -6.69 -27.13 -8.96
CA THR A 207 -6.03 -28.04 -9.90
C THR A 207 -6.18 -29.49 -9.46
N ASN A 208 -5.96 -30.46 -10.35
CA ASN A 208 -5.99 -31.88 -9.98
C ASN A 208 -4.76 -32.26 -9.16
N THR A 209 -3.57 -32.19 -9.74
CA THR A 209 -2.31 -32.59 -9.13
C THR A 209 -1.27 -31.47 -9.11
N ASP A 210 -1.07 -30.81 -10.25
CA ASP A 210 0.00 -29.81 -10.40
C ASP A 210 -0.38 -28.45 -9.82
N PRO A 211 0.61 -27.68 -9.30
CA PRO A 211 0.37 -26.34 -8.85
C PRO A 211 -0.04 -25.42 -10.01
N LEU A 212 -0.94 -24.47 -9.75
CA LEU A 212 -1.29 -23.43 -10.71
C LEU A 212 -0.15 -22.42 -10.85
N THR A 213 0.19 -22.05 -12.06
CA THR A 213 1.24 -21.07 -12.31
C THR A 213 0.68 -19.64 -12.26
N LEU A 214 1.28 -18.78 -11.43
CA LEU A 214 1.13 -17.34 -11.50
C LEU A 214 2.07 -16.80 -12.59
N ARG A 215 1.57 -15.96 -13.49
CA ARG A 215 2.32 -15.46 -14.66
C ARG A 215 2.35 -13.94 -14.74
N ALA A 216 3.36 -13.41 -15.42
CA ALA A 216 3.51 -11.98 -15.64
C ALA A 216 2.46 -11.38 -16.59
N GLY A 217 1.71 -12.20 -17.29
CA GLY A 217 0.66 -11.78 -18.20
C GLY A 217 -0.36 -12.88 -18.44
N ALA A 218 -1.44 -12.54 -19.14
CA ALA A 218 -2.48 -13.49 -19.54
C ALA A 218 -1.97 -14.38 -20.68
N GLY A 219 -1.92 -15.71 -20.44
CA GLY A 219 -1.49 -16.68 -21.43
C GLY A 219 -0.45 -17.68 -20.89
N GLN A 220 -0.42 -18.88 -21.45
CA GLN A 220 0.49 -19.95 -21.01
C GLN A 220 1.96 -19.68 -21.36
N ASN A 221 2.20 -18.86 -22.38
CA ASN A 221 3.53 -18.47 -22.85
C ASN A 221 4.15 -17.30 -22.06
N LYS A 222 3.41 -16.72 -21.10
CA LYS A 222 3.91 -15.62 -20.27
C LYS A 222 4.81 -16.13 -19.17
N THR A 223 5.79 -15.32 -18.81
CA THR A 223 6.81 -15.63 -17.80
C THR A 223 6.17 -16.11 -16.50
N LYS A 224 6.65 -17.22 -15.97
CA LYS A 224 6.25 -17.77 -14.67
C LYS A 224 6.81 -16.88 -13.56
N LEU A 225 5.95 -16.48 -12.64
CA LEU A 225 6.30 -15.70 -11.44
C LEU A 225 6.34 -16.58 -10.19
N ALA A 226 5.35 -17.46 -10.03
CA ALA A 226 5.26 -18.34 -8.87
C ALA A 226 4.48 -19.62 -9.21
N SER A 227 4.61 -20.64 -8.35
CA SER A 227 3.78 -21.83 -8.31
C SER A 227 2.84 -21.76 -7.12
N MET A 228 1.57 -21.98 -7.34
CA MET A 228 0.52 -21.93 -6.33
C MET A 228 -0.03 -23.33 -6.11
N PRO A 229 0.28 -24.02 -4.99
CA PRO A 229 -0.25 -25.36 -4.71
C PRO A 229 -1.77 -25.40 -4.71
N LYS A 230 -2.33 -26.58 -5.00
CA LYS A 230 -3.77 -26.85 -4.82
C LYS A 230 -4.20 -26.44 -3.40
N GLY A 231 -5.34 -25.79 -3.29
CA GLY A 231 -5.88 -25.29 -2.02
C GLY A 231 -5.38 -23.90 -1.61
N SER A 232 -4.36 -23.35 -2.31
CA SER A 232 -3.91 -21.98 -2.03
C SER A 232 -5.03 -20.97 -2.19
N LYS A 233 -5.10 -20.00 -1.29
CA LYS A 233 -6.02 -18.86 -1.37
C LYS A 233 -5.37 -17.72 -2.11
N VAL A 234 -6.08 -17.12 -3.06
CA VAL A 234 -5.63 -16.00 -3.88
C VAL A 234 -6.72 -14.92 -3.92
N LYS A 235 -6.32 -13.67 -3.99
CA LYS A 235 -7.26 -12.54 -4.05
C LYS A 235 -7.33 -11.99 -5.47
N CYS A 236 -8.54 -11.86 -6.01
CA CYS A 236 -8.82 -11.16 -7.27
C CYS A 236 -9.57 -9.85 -6.96
N TYR A 237 -9.15 -8.75 -7.56
CA TYR A 237 -9.79 -7.45 -7.41
C TYR A 237 -10.73 -7.09 -8.58
N GLY A 238 -11.09 -8.08 -9.39
CA GLY A 238 -12.01 -7.92 -10.52
C GLY A 238 -11.34 -7.62 -11.85
N TYR A 239 -10.02 -7.47 -11.89
CA TYR A 239 -9.27 -7.25 -13.13
C TYR A 239 -8.94 -8.56 -13.83
N TYR A 240 -9.06 -8.58 -15.16
CA TYR A 240 -8.76 -9.76 -15.97
C TYR A 240 -8.39 -9.40 -17.42
N THR A 241 -7.86 -10.37 -18.13
CA THR A 241 -7.66 -10.31 -19.58
C THR A 241 -8.14 -11.61 -20.19
N THR A 242 -8.89 -11.57 -21.29
CA THR A 242 -9.33 -12.75 -22.02
C THR A 242 -8.33 -13.09 -23.12
N VAL A 243 -7.87 -14.32 -23.16
CA VAL A 243 -7.01 -14.87 -24.22
C VAL A 243 -7.60 -16.19 -24.66
N SER A 244 -7.88 -16.32 -25.95
CA SER A 244 -8.49 -17.53 -26.56
C SER A 244 -9.73 -18.02 -25.80
N GLY A 245 -10.63 -17.08 -25.43
CA GLY A 245 -11.86 -17.37 -24.71
C GLY A 245 -11.71 -17.68 -23.21
N ILE A 246 -10.49 -17.72 -22.68
CA ILE A 246 -10.24 -18.00 -21.28
C ILE A 246 -9.95 -16.68 -20.55
N LYS A 247 -10.66 -16.45 -19.43
CA LYS A 247 -10.35 -15.34 -18.54
C LYS A 247 -9.11 -15.67 -17.70
N TRP A 248 -8.12 -14.80 -17.77
CA TRP A 248 -6.95 -14.81 -16.91
C TRP A 248 -7.15 -13.71 -15.86
N LEU A 249 -7.36 -14.11 -14.61
CA LEU A 249 -7.60 -13.18 -13.51
C LEU A 249 -6.27 -12.59 -13.03
N LEU A 250 -6.25 -11.28 -12.84
CA LEU A 250 -5.16 -10.62 -12.14
C LEU A 250 -5.37 -10.83 -10.63
N ILE A 251 -4.49 -11.61 -10.03
CA ILE A 251 -4.61 -12.05 -8.64
C ILE A 251 -3.37 -11.69 -7.82
N ALA A 252 -3.53 -11.63 -6.51
CA ALA A 252 -2.46 -11.53 -5.54
C ALA A 252 -2.29 -12.86 -4.80
N TYR A 253 -1.03 -13.31 -4.72
CA TYR A 253 -0.62 -14.51 -4.01
C TYR A 253 0.72 -14.25 -3.32
N ASN A 254 0.80 -14.45 -1.99
CA ASN A 254 2.02 -14.23 -1.19
C ASN A 254 2.73 -12.89 -1.47
N GLY A 255 1.95 -11.81 -1.60
CA GLY A 255 2.48 -10.47 -1.87
C GLY A 255 2.89 -10.21 -3.32
N GLN A 256 2.77 -11.20 -4.21
CA GLN A 256 3.07 -11.06 -5.64
C GLN A 256 1.80 -10.98 -6.46
N THR A 257 1.71 -10.02 -7.39
CA THR A 257 0.59 -9.87 -8.32
C THR A 257 0.94 -10.49 -9.67
N GLY A 258 -0.01 -11.17 -10.28
CA GLY A 258 0.15 -11.77 -11.61
C GLY A 258 -1.15 -12.35 -12.13
N PHE A 259 -1.08 -13.00 -13.27
CA PHE A 259 -2.24 -13.61 -13.95
C PHE A 259 -2.29 -15.12 -13.71
N ALA A 260 -3.50 -15.60 -13.47
CA ALA A 260 -3.79 -17.04 -13.43
C ALA A 260 -5.07 -17.36 -14.16
N SER A 261 -5.12 -18.53 -14.79
CA SER A 261 -6.32 -18.99 -15.51
C SER A 261 -7.49 -19.22 -14.57
N SER A 262 -8.63 -18.61 -14.88
CA SER A 262 -9.88 -18.80 -14.13
C SER A 262 -10.40 -20.23 -14.14
N LYS A 263 -9.96 -21.07 -15.08
CA LYS A 263 -10.35 -22.50 -15.15
C LYS A 263 -9.97 -23.29 -13.90
N TYR A 264 -8.93 -22.83 -13.19
CA TYR A 264 -8.36 -23.54 -12.03
C TYR A 264 -8.55 -22.75 -10.74
N LEU A 265 -9.49 -21.81 -10.73
CA LEU A 265 -9.80 -20.97 -9.57
C LEU A 265 -11.30 -21.12 -9.25
N LYS A 266 -11.59 -21.52 -8.01
CA LYS A 266 -12.96 -21.60 -7.48
C LYS A 266 -13.17 -20.51 -6.41
N LYS A 267 -14.27 -19.76 -6.54
CA LYS A 267 -14.67 -18.73 -5.57
C LYS A 267 -15.27 -19.35 -4.32
#